data_f2d95623d9d2c8dd6fe9ac676ffd807b
#
_entry.id   f2d95623d9d2c8dd6fe9ac676ffd807b
#
_cell.length_a   1.000
_cell.length_b   1.000
_cell.length_c   1.000
_cell.angle_alpha   90.00
_cell.angle_beta   90.00
_cell.angle_gamma   90.00
#
_symmetry.space_group_name_H-M   'P 1'
#
loop_
_entity.id
_entity.type
_entity.pdbx_description
1 polymer ?
#
loop_
_entity_poly.entity_id
_entity_poly.type
_entity_poly.pdbx_seq_one_letter_code
_entity_poly.pdbx_strand_id
1 'polypeptide(L)'
;NALGLVETAKAKGWNFRAHTLIISYDSLMKQRILIRNARILQARKASLLGLHQLLIEDGRIKSIAPNEALEQPGQEGPCRPDDLTHQIDAQGDVLMPGLIDCHVHVLASQMHLGQLGKLPNVLAVLRSVPILDAMIRRGFTTVRDAGGADDALAQATAEGTIVGPRILPSGRALSQTGGHGDMRERSDIIEACACTPKVGAISRVVDGVDAVRKAVREEIQRGATQIKIMASGGVASPNDPIHFLGYSEDEIKAAVGEADNASSYVMAHAYTARAIKRAIRCGVRSIEHGNLVDDEAALMMADAGAFAVPTLITYEALAEEGKALGLPKASLAKIESVRAEGLRSLETFAKAGVSMAFGSDLLGATQRLQSEEFRLRASVLGTAAAIQSATYAAAKLIRREHELGDIFEGALADLILLKGNPIQDIRVLCGQGESIRWVMKEGRLISPPQT
;
A
#
# COMPACT_ATOMS: atom_id res chain seq x y z
N ASN A 1 18.20 -32.70 -4.99
CA ASN A 1 17.35 -33.64 -5.71
C ASN A 1 16.29 -34.19 -4.75
N ALA A 2 15.15 -33.48 -4.60
CA ALA A 2 14.11 -33.78 -3.62
C ALA A 2 13.47 -35.17 -3.83
N LEU A 3 13.40 -35.66 -5.06
CA LEU A 3 12.91 -37.01 -5.37
C LEU A 3 13.77 -38.12 -4.73
N GLY A 4 15.09 -37.96 -4.68
CA GLY A 4 15.99 -38.95 -4.06
C GLY A 4 15.84 -39.02 -2.53
N LEU A 5 15.41 -37.92 -1.87
CA LEU A 5 15.17 -37.90 -0.42
C LEU A 5 13.83 -38.57 -0.06
N VAL A 6 12.81 -38.44 -0.90
CA VAL A 6 11.50 -39.05 -0.69
C VAL A 6 11.53 -40.57 -0.86
N GLU A 7 12.28 -41.07 -1.85
CA GLU A 7 12.47 -42.51 -2.07
C GLU A 7 13.28 -43.15 -0.94
N THR A 8 14.30 -42.44 -0.44
CA THR A 8 15.12 -42.92 0.69
C THR A 8 14.34 -42.97 2.01
N ALA A 9 13.40 -42.06 2.21
CA ALA A 9 12.54 -42.01 3.41
C ALA A 9 11.48 -43.12 3.39
N LYS A 10 10.88 -43.43 2.21
CA LYS A 10 9.95 -44.55 2.03
C LYS A 10 10.63 -45.89 2.26
N ALA A 11 11.89 -46.08 1.84
CA ALA A 11 12.65 -47.29 2.04
C ALA A 11 13.00 -47.56 3.52
N LYS A 12 12.94 -46.50 4.37
CA LYS A 12 13.19 -46.59 5.84
C LYS A 12 11.93 -46.71 6.69
N GLY A 13 10.74 -46.90 6.11
CA GLY A 13 9.49 -47.18 6.86
C GLY A 13 8.93 -45.98 7.61
N TRP A 14 9.32 -44.76 7.26
CA TRP A 14 8.82 -43.55 7.88
C TRP A 14 7.51 -43.10 7.22
N ASN A 15 6.40 -43.41 7.87
CA ASN A 15 5.08 -42.96 7.46
C ASN A 15 4.84 -41.53 7.93
N PHE A 16 5.36 -40.57 7.18
CA PHE A 16 4.91 -39.18 7.32
C PHE A 16 3.56 -39.04 6.61
N ARG A 17 2.47 -38.83 7.36
CA ARG A 17 1.28 -38.20 6.80
C ARG A 17 1.70 -36.82 6.31
N ALA A 18 1.95 -36.72 5.03
CA ALA A 18 2.28 -35.48 4.33
C ALA A 18 1.02 -34.61 4.21
N HIS A 19 0.60 -34.04 5.31
CA HIS A 19 -0.12 -32.78 5.32
C HIS A 19 0.90 -31.74 5.75
N THR A 20 1.77 -31.33 4.88
CA THR A 20 2.45 -30.05 5.02
C THR A 20 3.64 -29.96 4.06
N LEU A 21 3.64 -28.91 3.26
CA LEU A 21 4.80 -28.40 2.50
C LEU A 21 5.41 -29.35 1.48
N ILE A 22 4.61 -29.79 0.54
CA ILE A 22 5.08 -29.80 -0.83
C ILE A 22 4.71 -28.40 -1.37
N ILE A 23 5.68 -27.48 -1.35
CA ILE A 23 5.74 -26.47 -2.41
C ILE A 23 5.82 -27.34 -3.66
N SER A 24 4.66 -27.56 -4.27
CA SER A 24 4.55 -28.44 -5.40
C SER A 24 5.38 -27.81 -6.50
N TYR A 25 6.30 -28.58 -7.01
CA TYR A 25 7.02 -28.36 -8.26
C TYR A 25 6.06 -28.39 -9.48
N ASP A 26 4.77 -28.12 -9.25
CA ASP A 26 3.73 -27.87 -10.25
C ASP A 26 3.82 -26.49 -10.91
N SER A 27 4.91 -25.76 -10.66
CA SER A 27 5.15 -24.44 -11.27
C SER A 27 5.64 -24.50 -12.73
N LEU A 28 5.63 -25.67 -13.38
CA LEU A 28 5.98 -25.80 -14.78
C LEU A 28 4.79 -25.98 -15.73
N MET A 29 3.56 -26.11 -15.20
CA MET A 29 2.36 -26.07 -16.02
C MET A 29 1.86 -24.64 -16.09
N LYS A 30 1.77 -24.06 -17.30
CA LYS A 30 1.19 -22.74 -17.52
C LYS A 30 -0.20 -22.69 -16.91
N GLN A 31 -0.37 -21.88 -15.86
CA GLN A 31 -1.67 -21.69 -15.24
C GLN A 31 -2.54 -20.82 -16.14
N ARG A 32 -3.65 -21.38 -16.64
CA ARG A 32 -4.61 -20.68 -17.51
C ARG A 32 -5.94 -20.60 -16.82
N ILE A 33 -6.42 -19.40 -16.52
CA ILE A 33 -7.68 -19.13 -15.85
C ILE A 33 -8.56 -18.30 -16.78
N LEU A 34 -9.78 -18.77 -17.05
CA LEU A 34 -10.78 -18.02 -17.78
C LEU A 34 -11.84 -17.48 -16.82
N ILE A 35 -11.96 -16.16 -16.74
CA ILE A 35 -13.06 -15.48 -16.04
C ILE A 35 -14.10 -15.09 -17.08
N ARG A 36 -15.36 -15.49 -16.90
CA ARG A 36 -16.48 -15.22 -17.80
C ARG A 36 -17.56 -14.39 -17.11
N ASN A 37 -18.39 -13.76 -17.91
CA ASN A 37 -19.58 -13.03 -17.45
C ASN A 37 -19.24 -11.89 -16.46
N ALA A 38 -18.07 -11.22 -16.62
CA ALA A 38 -17.66 -10.12 -15.78
C ALA A 38 -18.00 -8.76 -16.42
N ARG A 39 -18.53 -7.83 -15.64
CA ARG A 39 -18.57 -6.40 -16.02
C ARG A 39 -17.26 -5.75 -15.62
N ILE A 40 -16.45 -5.35 -16.59
CA ILE A 40 -15.11 -4.83 -16.32
C ILE A 40 -15.16 -3.35 -15.97
N LEU A 41 -14.60 -2.99 -14.82
CA LEU A 41 -14.36 -1.60 -14.45
C LEU A 41 -13.02 -1.15 -15.04
N GLN A 42 -13.07 -0.23 -15.99
CA GLN A 42 -11.90 0.51 -16.50
C GLN A 42 -11.57 1.64 -15.53
N ALA A 43 -10.58 1.43 -14.69
CA ALA A 43 -10.26 2.34 -13.59
C ALA A 43 -9.81 3.72 -14.10
N ARG A 44 -9.01 3.77 -15.16
CA ARG A 44 -8.55 5.00 -15.79
C ARG A 44 -9.70 5.91 -16.27
N LYS A 45 -10.78 5.31 -16.77
CA LYS A 45 -11.96 6.04 -17.28
C LYS A 45 -13.10 6.14 -16.27
N ALA A 46 -12.99 5.43 -15.15
CA ALA A 46 -14.05 5.23 -14.16
C ALA A 46 -15.39 4.84 -14.83
N SER A 47 -15.35 3.87 -15.74
CA SER A 47 -16.52 3.40 -16.50
C SER A 47 -16.58 1.87 -16.50
N LEU A 48 -17.80 1.33 -16.67
CA LEU A 48 -18.02 -0.10 -16.81
C LEU A 48 -18.17 -0.49 -18.29
N LEU A 49 -17.49 -1.54 -18.69
CA LEU A 49 -17.80 -2.30 -19.90
C LEU A 49 -18.95 -3.26 -19.63
N GLY A 50 -19.61 -3.72 -20.70
CA GLY A 50 -20.60 -4.80 -20.65
C GLY A 50 -19.99 -6.14 -20.19
N LEU A 51 -20.68 -7.24 -20.43
CA LEU A 51 -20.19 -8.57 -20.07
C LEU A 51 -19.01 -8.97 -20.94
N HIS A 52 -17.90 -9.25 -20.29
CA HIS A 52 -16.63 -9.65 -20.90
C HIS A 52 -16.10 -10.92 -20.26
N GLN A 53 -15.15 -11.51 -20.96
CA GLN A 53 -14.32 -12.59 -20.48
C GLN A 53 -12.86 -12.17 -20.49
N LEU A 54 -12.08 -12.68 -19.54
CA LEU A 54 -10.66 -12.50 -19.43
C LEU A 54 -9.97 -13.85 -19.40
N LEU A 55 -8.94 -14.01 -20.23
CA LEU A 55 -7.98 -15.11 -20.11
C LEU A 55 -6.76 -14.62 -19.33
N ILE A 56 -6.41 -15.34 -18.29
CA ILE A 56 -5.21 -15.11 -17.49
C ILE A 56 -4.25 -16.25 -17.76
N GLU A 57 -2.99 -15.93 -18.04
CA GLU A 57 -1.91 -16.89 -18.27
C GLU A 57 -0.69 -16.45 -17.46
N ASP A 58 -0.15 -17.34 -16.64
CA ASP A 58 1.05 -17.11 -15.83
C ASP A 58 0.97 -15.81 -14.98
N GLY A 59 -0.19 -15.58 -14.35
CA GLY A 59 -0.42 -14.44 -13.48
C GLY A 59 -0.66 -13.09 -14.18
N ARG A 60 -0.75 -13.09 -15.53
CA ARG A 60 -1.02 -11.89 -16.33
C ARG A 60 -2.29 -12.03 -17.17
N ILE A 61 -2.95 -10.91 -17.43
CA ILE A 61 -4.09 -10.83 -18.35
C ILE A 61 -3.59 -11.01 -19.76
N LYS A 62 -3.97 -12.11 -20.40
CA LYS A 62 -3.55 -12.47 -21.77
C LYS A 62 -4.44 -11.85 -22.84
N SER A 63 -5.75 -11.89 -22.60
CA SER A 63 -6.74 -11.32 -23.52
C SER A 63 -8.02 -10.93 -22.81
N ILE A 64 -8.72 -9.96 -23.40
CA ILE A 64 -10.01 -9.44 -22.94
C ILE A 64 -10.93 -9.40 -24.15
N ALA A 65 -12.11 -10.02 -24.07
CA ALA A 65 -13.07 -10.03 -25.16
C ALA A 65 -14.52 -9.93 -24.66
N PRO A 66 -15.45 -9.31 -25.40
CA PRO A 66 -16.87 -9.41 -25.10
C PRO A 66 -17.33 -10.87 -25.08
N ASN A 67 -18.29 -11.22 -24.21
CA ASN A 67 -18.82 -12.59 -24.14
C ASN A 67 -19.39 -13.08 -25.47
N GLU A 68 -20.05 -12.19 -26.23
CA GLU A 68 -20.68 -12.48 -27.53
C GLU A 68 -19.65 -12.92 -28.60
N ALA A 69 -18.38 -12.60 -28.44
CA ALA A 69 -17.33 -12.99 -29.40
C ALA A 69 -17.08 -14.51 -29.45
N LEU A 70 -17.55 -15.28 -28.46
CA LEU A 70 -17.40 -16.75 -28.41
C LEU A 70 -18.60 -17.52 -28.99
N GLU A 71 -19.73 -16.86 -29.24
CA GLU A 71 -20.95 -17.50 -29.73
C GLU A 71 -21.00 -17.61 -31.26
N GLN A 72 -20.00 -17.10 -31.97
CA GLN A 72 -19.94 -17.21 -33.43
C GLN A 72 -19.39 -18.58 -33.84
N PRO A 73 -20.16 -19.36 -34.60
CA PRO A 73 -19.70 -20.66 -35.12
C PRO A 73 -18.46 -20.48 -36.02
N GLY A 74 -17.38 -21.10 -35.68
CA GLY A 74 -16.11 -21.10 -36.46
C GLY A 74 -15.03 -20.14 -36.01
N GLN A 75 -15.23 -19.33 -34.96
CA GLN A 75 -14.14 -18.65 -34.28
C GLN A 75 -13.68 -19.53 -33.11
N GLU A 76 -12.43 -20.01 -33.17
CA GLU A 76 -11.80 -20.61 -31.99
C GLU A 76 -11.75 -19.52 -30.93
N GLY A 77 -12.42 -19.74 -29.80
CA GLY A 77 -12.30 -18.86 -28.63
C GLY A 77 -10.85 -18.73 -28.19
N PRO A 78 -10.51 -17.78 -27.33
CA PRO A 78 -9.12 -17.51 -26.92
C PRO A 78 -8.41 -18.72 -26.29
N CYS A 79 -9.16 -19.80 -25.97
CA CYS A 79 -8.61 -21.03 -25.38
C CYS A 79 -9.57 -22.20 -25.53
N ARG A 80 -9.06 -23.40 -25.80
CA ARG A 80 -9.86 -24.63 -25.75
C ARG A 80 -10.18 -24.97 -24.29
N PRO A 81 -11.38 -25.51 -23.95
CA PRO A 81 -11.71 -25.91 -22.60
C PRO A 81 -10.68 -26.82 -21.93
N ASP A 82 -10.07 -27.72 -22.72
CA ASP A 82 -9.08 -28.69 -22.25
C ASP A 82 -7.72 -28.06 -21.87
N ASP A 83 -7.46 -26.82 -22.34
CA ASP A 83 -6.24 -26.07 -22.03
C ASP A 83 -6.36 -25.21 -20.76
N LEU A 84 -7.53 -25.18 -20.11
CA LEU A 84 -7.80 -24.34 -18.95
C LEU A 84 -7.48 -25.08 -17.65
N THR A 85 -6.74 -24.43 -16.75
CA THR A 85 -6.56 -24.91 -15.37
C THR A 85 -7.80 -24.67 -14.54
N HIS A 86 -8.42 -23.47 -14.69
CA HIS A 86 -9.62 -23.08 -13.95
C HIS A 86 -10.55 -22.22 -14.81
N GLN A 87 -11.86 -22.35 -14.55
CA GLN A 87 -12.88 -21.48 -15.12
C GLN A 87 -13.70 -20.85 -13.99
N ILE A 88 -13.91 -19.54 -14.04
CA ILE A 88 -14.62 -18.75 -13.04
C ILE A 88 -15.77 -18.02 -13.73
N ASP A 89 -17.00 -18.23 -13.25
CA ASP A 89 -18.15 -17.45 -13.67
C ASP A 89 -18.36 -16.26 -12.71
N ALA A 90 -18.19 -15.05 -13.23
CA ALA A 90 -18.39 -13.82 -12.47
C ALA A 90 -19.87 -13.46 -12.27
N GLN A 91 -20.80 -14.16 -12.93
CA GLN A 91 -22.27 -14.01 -12.76
C GLN A 91 -22.79 -12.56 -12.98
N GLY A 92 -22.12 -11.78 -13.80
CA GLY A 92 -22.48 -10.37 -14.05
C GLY A 92 -22.00 -9.38 -12.99
N ASP A 93 -21.21 -9.83 -12.02
CA ASP A 93 -20.59 -8.96 -11.03
C ASP A 93 -19.48 -8.09 -11.62
N VAL A 94 -19.04 -7.08 -10.86
CA VAL A 94 -18.03 -6.13 -11.31
C VAL A 94 -16.62 -6.65 -11.00
N LEU A 95 -15.84 -6.82 -12.06
CA LEU A 95 -14.42 -7.11 -11.98
C LEU A 95 -13.64 -5.80 -12.09
N MET A 96 -12.80 -5.50 -11.12
CA MET A 96 -11.95 -4.32 -11.12
C MET A 96 -10.50 -4.67 -10.74
N PRO A 97 -9.53 -3.78 -11.03
CA PRO A 97 -8.16 -4.00 -10.59
C PRO A 97 -8.08 -4.02 -9.06
N GLY A 98 -7.12 -4.77 -8.54
CA GLY A 98 -6.80 -4.76 -7.12
C GLY A 98 -6.47 -3.35 -6.63
N LEU A 99 -6.88 -3.06 -5.40
CA LEU A 99 -6.67 -1.77 -4.76
C LEU A 99 -5.21 -1.58 -4.33
N ILE A 100 -4.76 -0.33 -4.35
CA ILE A 100 -3.42 0.08 -3.94
C ILE A 100 -3.53 1.13 -2.84
N ASP A 101 -2.95 0.85 -1.67
CA ASP A 101 -2.80 1.82 -0.59
C ASP A 101 -1.35 2.32 -0.56
N CYS A 102 -1.16 3.61 -0.81
CA CYS A 102 0.16 4.22 -0.94
C CYS A 102 0.75 4.73 0.37
N HIS A 103 0.08 4.52 1.51
CA HIS A 103 0.59 4.90 2.81
C HIS A 103 0.07 3.99 3.93
N VAL A 104 0.81 2.96 4.22
CA VAL A 104 0.54 2.04 5.33
C VAL A 104 1.77 1.86 6.22
N HIS A 105 1.55 1.31 7.40
CA HIS A 105 2.59 0.81 8.31
C HIS A 105 2.23 -0.62 8.70
N VAL A 106 2.67 -1.59 7.89
CA VAL A 106 2.25 -3.00 8.06
C VAL A 106 2.75 -3.63 9.36
N LEU A 107 3.81 -3.11 9.95
CA LEU A 107 4.34 -3.54 11.25
C LEU A 107 3.75 -2.78 12.44
N ALA A 108 2.95 -1.73 12.22
CA ALA A 108 2.36 -0.94 13.30
C ALA A 108 1.18 -1.65 13.96
N SER A 109 1.47 -2.72 14.68
CA SER A 109 0.46 -3.52 15.39
C SER A 109 -0.13 -2.85 16.65
N GLN A 110 0.34 -1.66 17.00
CA GLN A 110 -0.12 -0.87 18.15
C GLN A 110 0.04 0.63 17.89
N MET A 111 -0.69 1.46 18.66
CA MET A 111 -0.71 2.92 18.50
C MET A 111 0.60 3.60 18.89
N HIS A 112 1.28 3.11 19.91
CA HIS A 112 2.52 3.67 20.42
C HIS A 112 3.71 3.24 19.56
N LEU A 113 4.07 4.06 18.58
CA LEU A 113 5.14 3.77 17.62
C LEU A 113 6.50 3.56 18.29
N GLY A 114 6.83 4.33 19.35
CA GLY A 114 8.06 4.16 20.12
C GLY A 114 8.16 2.81 20.85
N GLN A 115 7.05 2.12 21.06
CA GLN A 115 7.05 0.79 21.69
C GLN A 115 7.22 -0.34 20.65
N LEU A 116 6.96 -0.09 19.38
CA LEU A 116 7.12 -1.10 18.32
C LEU A 116 8.55 -1.61 18.23
N GLY A 117 9.53 -0.69 18.24
CA GLY A 117 10.95 -1.05 18.23
C GLY A 117 11.44 -1.77 19.50
N LYS A 118 10.63 -1.83 20.57
CA LYS A 118 10.93 -2.57 21.81
C LYS A 118 10.39 -4.00 21.80
N LEU A 119 9.53 -4.35 20.84
CA LEU A 119 9.02 -5.71 20.70
C LEU A 119 10.15 -6.67 20.29
N PRO A 120 10.10 -7.93 20.74
CA PRO A 120 10.91 -8.99 20.15
C PRO A 120 10.63 -9.08 18.64
N ASN A 121 11.66 -9.20 17.81
CA ASN A 121 11.54 -9.18 16.35
C ASN A 121 10.50 -10.18 15.82
N VAL A 122 10.54 -11.42 16.31
CA VAL A 122 9.57 -12.46 15.93
C VAL A 122 8.14 -12.05 16.26
N LEU A 123 7.92 -11.46 17.45
CA LEU A 123 6.59 -11.01 17.86
C LEU A 123 6.07 -9.85 16.99
N ALA A 124 6.96 -8.92 16.61
CA ALA A 124 6.60 -7.82 15.69
C ALA A 124 6.10 -8.36 14.36
N VAL A 125 6.82 -9.32 13.76
CA VAL A 125 6.42 -9.98 12.51
C VAL A 125 5.12 -10.76 12.69
N LEU A 126 5.01 -11.62 13.71
CA LEU A 126 3.79 -12.42 13.90
C LEU A 126 2.53 -11.56 14.09
N ARG A 127 2.66 -10.39 14.73
CA ARG A 127 1.53 -9.43 14.87
C ARG A 127 1.16 -8.73 13.57
N SER A 128 2.05 -8.67 12.58
CA SER A 128 1.74 -8.10 11.26
C SER A 128 0.97 -9.07 10.36
N VAL A 129 1.06 -10.38 10.59
CA VAL A 129 0.41 -11.40 9.75
C VAL A 129 -1.11 -11.18 9.63
N PRO A 130 -1.88 -11.07 10.72
CA PRO A 130 -3.31 -10.80 10.62
C PRO A 130 -3.64 -9.43 10.00
N ILE A 131 -2.75 -8.45 10.13
CA ILE A 131 -2.90 -7.13 9.49
C ILE A 131 -2.82 -7.29 7.97
N LEU A 132 -1.80 -7.98 7.48
CA LEU A 132 -1.59 -8.24 6.05
C LEU A 132 -2.72 -9.08 5.45
N ASP A 133 -3.17 -10.14 6.15
CA ASP A 133 -4.31 -10.95 5.72
C ASP A 133 -5.61 -10.11 5.63
N ALA A 134 -5.86 -9.24 6.60
CA ALA A 134 -7.01 -8.35 6.57
C ALA A 134 -6.94 -7.31 5.43
N MET A 135 -5.76 -6.76 5.12
CA MET A 135 -5.59 -5.81 4.01
C MET A 135 -5.93 -6.44 2.67
N ILE A 136 -5.39 -7.64 2.38
CA ILE A 136 -5.66 -8.28 1.10
C ILE A 136 -7.13 -8.71 0.97
N ARG A 137 -7.79 -9.12 2.06
CA ARG A 137 -9.22 -9.46 2.05
C ARG A 137 -10.13 -8.25 1.83
N ARG A 138 -9.68 -7.05 2.19
CA ARG A 138 -10.33 -5.78 1.83
C ARG A 138 -10.04 -5.35 0.38
N GLY A 139 -9.35 -6.20 -0.42
CA GLY A 139 -9.08 -5.95 -1.84
C GLY A 139 -7.79 -5.19 -2.11
N PHE A 140 -7.00 -4.82 -1.11
CA PHE A 140 -5.71 -4.17 -1.31
C PHE A 140 -4.67 -5.22 -1.70
N THR A 141 -4.41 -5.35 -3.01
CA THR A 141 -3.42 -6.32 -3.54
C THR A 141 -2.00 -5.78 -3.50
N THR A 142 -1.84 -4.46 -3.41
CA THR A 142 -0.54 -3.79 -3.29
C THR A 142 -0.61 -2.70 -2.22
N VAL A 143 0.45 -2.59 -1.41
CA VAL A 143 0.61 -1.52 -0.42
C VAL A 143 2.01 -0.93 -0.48
N ARG A 144 2.13 0.40 -0.32
CA ARG A 144 3.40 1.11 -0.15
C ARG A 144 3.58 1.40 1.35
N ASP A 145 4.51 0.68 1.98
CA ASP A 145 4.82 0.89 3.39
C ASP A 145 5.65 2.17 3.57
N ALA A 146 5.22 3.02 4.50
CA ALA A 146 5.81 4.32 4.78
C ALA A 146 6.80 4.32 5.95
N GLY A 147 7.14 3.14 6.45
CA GLY A 147 8.14 2.95 7.50
C GLY A 147 7.93 1.67 8.28
N GLY A 148 8.99 0.88 8.36
CA GLY A 148 9.07 -0.34 9.17
C GLY A 148 9.26 -1.62 8.38
N ALA A 149 8.55 -1.80 7.26
CA ALA A 149 8.70 -3.00 6.44
C ALA A 149 10.04 -3.00 5.70
N ASP A 150 10.62 -4.18 5.60
CA ASP A 150 11.83 -4.49 4.84
C ASP A 150 11.56 -5.48 3.71
N ASP A 151 12.61 -5.79 2.93
CA ASP A 151 12.55 -6.75 1.83
C ASP A 151 12.15 -8.15 2.29
N ALA A 152 12.54 -8.58 3.48
CA ALA A 152 12.21 -9.92 3.98
C ALA A 152 10.69 -10.12 4.14
N LEU A 153 9.97 -9.10 4.63
CA LEU A 153 8.52 -9.15 4.73
C LEU A 153 7.85 -9.07 3.35
N ALA A 154 8.38 -8.24 2.45
CA ALA A 154 7.92 -8.16 1.06
C ALA A 154 8.10 -9.51 0.35
N GLN A 155 9.25 -10.15 0.49
CA GLN A 155 9.53 -11.49 -0.04
C GLN A 155 8.58 -12.54 0.52
N ALA A 156 8.33 -12.54 1.85
CA ALA A 156 7.42 -13.51 2.48
C ALA A 156 5.98 -13.44 1.93
N THR A 157 5.50 -12.24 1.57
CA THR A 157 4.20 -12.08 0.91
C THR A 157 4.23 -12.40 -0.59
N ALA A 158 5.35 -12.20 -1.27
CA ALA A 158 5.53 -12.55 -2.68
C ALA A 158 5.58 -14.08 -2.88
N GLU A 159 6.31 -14.77 -2.02
CA GLU A 159 6.42 -16.25 -2.04
C GLU A 159 5.13 -16.95 -1.55
N GLY A 160 4.23 -16.22 -0.86
CA GLY A 160 3.03 -16.78 -0.26
C GLY A 160 3.25 -17.48 1.08
N THR A 161 4.42 -17.32 1.71
CA THR A 161 4.69 -17.74 3.09
C THR A 161 3.75 -17.03 4.06
N ILE A 162 3.43 -15.77 3.78
CA ILE A 162 2.42 -14.97 4.47
C ILE A 162 1.37 -14.54 3.45
N VAL A 163 0.09 -14.76 3.76
CA VAL A 163 -1.02 -14.23 2.97
C VAL A 163 -1.08 -12.72 3.19
N GLY A 164 -0.99 -11.95 2.10
CA GLY A 164 -0.99 -10.50 2.19
C GLY A 164 -0.79 -9.81 0.84
N PRO A 165 -0.87 -8.48 0.80
CA PRO A 165 -0.61 -7.69 -0.39
C PRO A 165 0.86 -7.76 -0.82
N ARG A 166 1.13 -7.35 -2.05
CA ARG A 166 2.49 -6.99 -2.48
C ARG A 166 2.93 -5.77 -1.67
N ILE A 167 4.03 -5.88 -0.95
CA ILE A 167 4.58 -4.79 -0.15
C ILE A 167 5.67 -4.09 -0.93
N LEU A 168 5.58 -2.76 -1.01
CA LEU A 168 6.65 -1.88 -1.48
C LEU A 168 7.28 -1.23 -0.24
N PRO A 169 8.38 -1.75 0.29
CA PRO A 169 8.93 -1.30 1.56
C PRO A 169 9.72 -0.01 1.40
N SER A 170 9.68 0.88 2.40
CA SER A 170 10.59 2.03 2.50
C SER A 170 11.77 1.78 3.43
N GLY A 171 11.81 0.63 4.08
CA GLY A 171 12.70 0.45 5.21
C GLY A 171 12.29 1.37 6.38
N ARG A 172 13.23 1.96 7.08
CA ARG A 172 12.96 2.91 8.16
C ARG A 172 12.89 4.33 7.63
N ALA A 173 11.83 5.05 8.01
CA ALA A 173 11.70 6.46 7.69
C ALA A 173 12.85 7.27 8.31
N LEU A 174 13.42 8.20 7.55
CA LEU A 174 14.53 9.04 8.02
C LEU A 174 13.98 10.30 8.69
N SER A 175 14.51 10.63 9.87
CA SER A 175 14.17 11.82 10.63
C SER A 175 15.41 12.42 11.26
N GLN A 176 15.43 13.74 11.39
CA GLN A 176 16.45 14.42 12.19
C GLN A 176 16.18 14.25 13.70
N THR A 177 17.18 14.54 14.54
CA THR A 177 17.04 14.62 16.00
C THR A 177 15.90 15.57 16.38
N GLY A 178 15.01 15.11 17.25
CA GLY A 178 13.82 15.84 17.71
C GLY A 178 12.76 16.03 16.64
N GLY A 179 12.82 15.32 15.51
CA GLY A 179 11.82 15.33 14.45
C GLY A 179 10.74 14.27 14.60
N HIS A 180 9.84 14.20 13.62
CA HIS A 180 8.64 13.37 13.69
C HIS A 180 8.93 11.85 13.81
N GLY A 181 10.07 11.39 13.35
CA GLY A 181 10.52 10.00 13.50
C GLY A 181 11.40 9.76 14.73
N ASP A 182 11.67 10.76 15.54
CA ASP A 182 12.42 10.60 16.79
C ASP A 182 11.46 10.29 17.94
N MET A 183 11.31 9.01 18.25
CA MET A 183 10.37 8.51 19.26
C MET A 183 10.96 8.50 20.67
N ARG A 184 12.12 9.15 20.88
CA ARG A 184 12.75 9.24 22.20
C ARG A 184 12.00 10.26 23.08
N GLU A 185 11.90 9.95 24.36
CA GLU A 185 11.45 10.92 25.36
C GLU A 185 12.52 11.99 25.59
N ARG A 186 12.15 13.14 26.12
CA ARG A 186 13.10 14.24 26.40
C ARG A 186 14.22 13.86 27.36
N SER A 187 13.99 12.85 28.19
CA SER A 187 14.96 12.28 29.13
C SER A 187 15.92 11.26 28.51
N ASP A 188 15.65 10.80 27.28
CA ASP A 188 16.45 9.80 26.60
C ASP A 188 17.66 10.45 25.93
N ILE A 189 18.81 10.39 26.60
CA ILE A 189 20.06 10.98 26.12
C ILE A 189 20.87 10.00 25.26
N ILE A 190 20.60 8.70 25.36
CA ILE A 190 21.39 7.65 24.70
C ILE A 190 20.63 7.17 23.46
N GLU A 191 21.32 7.14 22.31
CA GLU A 191 20.80 6.48 21.13
C GLU A 191 20.61 4.98 21.39
N ALA A 192 19.52 4.43 20.86
CA ALA A 192 19.33 2.98 20.89
C ALA A 192 20.50 2.30 20.17
N CYS A 193 21.09 1.29 20.79
CA CYS A 193 22.21 0.55 20.22
C CYS A 193 21.85 0.03 18.81
N ALA A 194 22.61 0.46 17.81
CA ALA A 194 22.46 0.00 16.43
C ALA A 194 22.93 -1.44 16.20
N CYS A 195 23.50 -2.09 17.21
CA CYS A 195 24.08 -3.44 17.13
C CYS A 195 23.04 -4.56 16.97
N THR A 196 21.74 -4.29 17.27
CA THR A 196 20.68 -5.28 17.06
C THR A 196 19.62 -4.68 16.13
N PRO A 197 19.43 -5.25 14.93
CA PRO A 197 18.34 -4.84 14.05
C PRO A 197 16.99 -4.96 14.78
N LYS A 198 16.22 -3.87 14.81
CA LYS A 198 14.89 -3.83 15.40
C LYS A 198 13.85 -3.87 14.31
N VAL A 199 13.23 -5.04 14.13
CA VAL A 199 12.01 -5.17 13.33
C VAL A 199 10.89 -4.44 14.06
N GLY A 200 10.10 -3.63 13.34
CA GLY A 200 9.04 -2.82 13.92
C GLY A 200 9.47 -1.39 14.29
N ALA A 201 10.76 -1.05 14.29
CA ALA A 201 11.19 0.35 14.34
C ALA A 201 10.83 1.00 13.00
N ILE A 202 9.86 1.91 13.02
CA ILE A 202 9.34 2.54 11.79
C ILE A 202 10.24 3.66 11.26
N SER A 203 11.16 4.17 12.08
CA SER A 203 12.03 5.28 11.74
C SER A 203 13.43 5.13 12.31
N ARG A 204 14.37 5.95 11.83
CA ARG A 204 15.71 6.12 12.37
C ARG A 204 16.10 7.60 12.38
N VAL A 205 16.84 8.00 13.41
CA VAL A 205 17.38 9.35 13.51
C VAL A 205 18.69 9.43 12.75
N VAL A 206 18.80 10.45 11.88
CA VAL A 206 19.98 10.69 11.04
C VAL A 206 20.11 12.19 10.81
N ASP A 207 21.25 12.75 11.15
CA ASP A 207 21.54 14.19 11.02
C ASP A 207 22.73 14.46 10.11
N GLY A 208 22.58 15.47 9.25
CA GLY A 208 23.60 15.93 8.33
C GLY A 208 23.63 15.21 7.00
N VAL A 209 24.11 15.92 5.97
CA VAL A 209 24.07 15.51 4.56
C VAL A 209 24.73 14.13 4.34
N ASP A 210 25.93 13.91 4.88
CA ASP A 210 26.66 12.66 4.64
C ASP A 210 26.00 11.46 5.32
N ALA A 211 25.45 11.66 6.52
CA ALA A 211 24.74 10.61 7.24
C ALA A 211 23.41 10.28 6.56
N VAL A 212 22.67 11.27 6.02
CA VAL A 212 21.47 11.08 5.22
C VAL A 212 21.78 10.29 3.94
N ARG A 213 22.83 10.64 3.20
CA ARG A 213 23.27 9.88 2.03
C ARG A 213 23.57 8.43 2.37
N LYS A 214 24.32 8.19 3.43
CA LYS A 214 24.61 6.84 3.90
C LYS A 214 23.34 6.09 4.24
N ALA A 215 22.42 6.71 4.97
CA ALA A 215 21.17 6.10 5.38
C ALA A 215 20.29 5.70 4.20
N VAL A 216 20.15 6.57 3.19
CA VAL A 216 19.40 6.27 1.97
C VAL A 216 19.99 5.04 1.25
N ARG A 217 21.31 5.02 1.07
CA ARG A 217 22.00 3.86 0.46
C ARG A 217 21.79 2.57 1.24
N GLU A 218 21.80 2.63 2.58
CA GLU A 218 21.55 1.48 3.43
C GLU A 218 20.12 0.97 3.35
N GLU A 219 19.08 1.86 3.30
CA GLU A 219 17.70 1.41 3.14
C GLU A 219 17.48 0.83 1.73
N ILE A 220 18.05 1.43 0.67
CA ILE A 220 18.01 0.86 -0.69
C ILE A 220 18.71 -0.50 -0.74
N GLN A 221 19.88 -0.64 -0.15
CA GLN A 221 20.62 -1.91 -0.09
C GLN A 221 19.83 -3.01 0.62
N ARG A 222 18.91 -2.63 1.53
CA ARG A 222 17.99 -3.54 2.22
C ARG A 222 16.67 -3.74 1.47
N GLY A 223 16.57 -3.30 0.22
CA GLY A 223 15.40 -3.53 -0.64
C GLY A 223 14.33 -2.46 -0.60
N ALA A 224 14.60 -1.27 -0.02
CA ALA A 224 13.63 -0.18 -0.07
C ALA A 224 13.34 0.22 -1.52
N THR A 225 12.06 0.27 -1.88
CA THR A 225 11.58 0.68 -3.21
C THR A 225 11.37 2.18 -3.33
N GLN A 226 11.22 2.87 -2.21
CA GLN A 226 11.18 4.32 -2.06
C GLN A 226 11.78 4.72 -0.71
N ILE A 227 12.16 5.99 -0.58
CA ILE A 227 12.71 6.55 0.67
C ILE A 227 11.66 7.42 1.35
N LYS A 228 11.39 7.18 2.62
CA LYS A 228 10.53 8.04 3.46
C LYS A 228 11.38 9.00 4.28
N ILE A 229 11.02 10.28 4.26
CA ILE A 229 11.59 11.32 5.14
C ILE A 229 10.50 12.03 5.93
N MET A 230 10.88 12.64 7.06
CA MET A 230 10.04 13.51 7.85
C MET A 230 10.40 14.97 7.56
N ALA A 231 9.54 15.68 6.78
CA ALA A 231 9.79 17.06 6.34
C ALA A 231 9.09 18.11 7.22
N SER A 232 8.20 17.69 8.11
CA SER A 232 7.59 18.57 9.13
C SER A 232 7.40 17.84 10.45
N GLY A 233 6.99 18.58 11.48
CA GLY A 233 6.46 18.01 12.70
C GLY A 233 5.12 17.30 12.45
N GLY A 234 4.66 16.48 13.39
CA GLY A 234 3.50 15.63 13.22
C GLY A 234 2.65 15.43 14.48
N VAL A 235 1.61 14.63 14.32
CA VAL A 235 0.60 14.36 15.36
C VAL A 235 1.06 13.26 16.32
N ALA A 236 1.65 12.18 15.80
CA ALA A 236 1.93 10.96 16.56
C ALA A 236 3.20 11.05 17.44
N SER A 237 4.07 12.01 17.20
CA SER A 237 5.33 12.20 17.93
C SER A 237 5.16 13.10 19.15
N PRO A 238 5.97 12.88 20.22
CA PRO A 238 5.77 13.60 21.48
C PRO A 238 6.28 15.05 21.47
N ASN A 239 7.33 15.36 20.70
CA ASN A 239 8.14 16.56 20.93
C ASN A 239 8.16 17.60 19.81
N ASP A 240 7.61 17.31 18.63
CA ASP A 240 7.65 18.16 17.44
C ASP A 240 6.30 18.81 17.14
N PRO A 241 6.18 20.14 17.30
CA PRO A 241 5.01 20.88 16.84
C PRO A 241 4.79 20.77 15.33
N ILE A 242 3.52 20.73 14.88
CA ILE A 242 3.14 20.56 13.46
C ILE A 242 3.81 21.59 12.53
N HIS A 243 4.01 22.81 13.01
CA HIS A 243 4.61 23.91 12.23
C HIS A 243 6.14 23.84 12.12
N PHE A 244 6.79 22.94 12.86
CA PHE A 244 8.23 22.75 12.74
C PHE A 244 8.56 22.16 11.37
N LEU A 245 9.65 22.64 10.78
CA LEU A 245 10.22 22.00 9.61
C LEU A 245 11.13 20.87 10.06
N GLY A 246 11.14 19.79 9.28
CA GLY A 246 12.05 18.67 9.45
C GLY A 246 13.47 18.99 8.94
N TYR A 247 14.01 18.12 8.12
CA TYR A 247 15.33 18.28 7.50
C TYR A 247 15.58 19.63 6.84
N SER A 248 16.83 20.06 6.79
CA SER A 248 17.28 21.19 5.96
C SER A 248 17.10 20.88 4.47
N GLU A 249 17.11 21.91 3.62
CA GLU A 249 17.04 21.69 2.18
C GLU A 249 18.19 20.84 1.64
N ASP A 250 19.40 21.01 2.19
CA ASP A 250 20.56 20.22 1.75
C ASP A 250 20.44 18.75 2.11
N GLU A 251 19.87 18.44 3.26
CA GLU A 251 19.58 17.04 3.67
C GLU A 251 18.48 16.42 2.80
N ILE A 252 17.40 17.16 2.49
CA ILE A 252 16.34 16.70 1.59
C ILE A 252 16.90 16.47 0.18
N LYS A 253 17.69 17.41 -0.36
CA LYS A 253 18.35 17.27 -1.67
C LYS A 253 19.31 16.08 -1.69
N ALA A 254 20.02 15.84 -0.59
CA ALA A 254 20.88 14.66 -0.46
C ALA A 254 20.08 13.35 -0.52
N ALA A 255 18.94 13.29 0.19
CA ALA A 255 18.06 12.13 0.14
C ALA A 255 17.47 11.90 -1.26
N VAL A 256 17.00 12.98 -1.93
CA VAL A 256 16.44 12.91 -3.28
C VAL A 256 17.51 12.49 -4.30
N GLY A 257 18.72 13.06 -4.25
CA GLY A 257 19.79 12.70 -5.17
C GLY A 257 20.24 11.26 -5.05
N GLU A 258 20.32 10.71 -3.82
CA GLU A 258 20.68 9.30 -3.64
C GLU A 258 19.53 8.35 -4.06
N ALA A 259 18.28 8.72 -3.82
CA ALA A 259 17.14 7.94 -4.31
C ALA A 259 17.09 7.92 -5.85
N ASP A 260 17.33 9.07 -6.51
CA ASP A 260 17.36 9.19 -7.96
C ASP A 260 18.50 8.36 -8.56
N ASN A 261 19.71 8.39 -7.98
CA ASN A 261 20.82 7.53 -8.38
C ASN A 261 20.47 6.05 -8.41
N ALA A 262 19.52 5.62 -7.58
CA ALA A 262 19.03 4.25 -7.51
C ALA A 262 17.72 4.04 -8.31
N SER A 263 17.32 4.98 -9.17
CA SER A 263 16.05 4.95 -9.91
C SER A 263 14.81 4.87 -8.99
N SER A 264 14.97 5.30 -7.74
CA SER A 264 13.91 5.36 -6.72
C SER A 264 13.38 6.80 -6.58
N TYR A 265 12.66 7.08 -5.51
CA TYR A 265 12.13 8.42 -5.23
C TYR A 265 11.93 8.64 -3.74
N VAL A 266 11.73 9.91 -3.35
CA VAL A 266 11.46 10.29 -1.97
C VAL A 266 9.98 10.60 -1.78
N MET A 267 9.39 10.09 -0.70
CA MET A 267 8.10 10.45 -0.13
C MET A 267 8.32 11.20 1.19
N ALA A 268 7.57 12.28 1.42
CA ALA A 268 7.78 13.15 2.56
C ALA A 268 6.51 13.36 3.40
N HIS A 269 6.59 13.05 4.69
CA HIS A 269 5.61 13.53 5.66
C HIS A 269 5.67 15.06 5.73
N ALA A 270 4.57 15.75 5.42
CA ALA A 270 4.48 17.20 5.51
C ALA A 270 3.02 17.67 5.67
N TYR A 271 2.74 18.46 6.71
CA TYR A 271 1.42 19.04 6.92
C TYR A 271 1.26 20.43 6.32
N THR A 272 2.22 21.32 6.59
CA THR A 272 2.07 22.74 6.31
C THR A 272 2.50 23.11 4.90
N ALA A 273 1.87 24.13 4.31
CA ALA A 273 2.26 24.68 3.02
C ALA A 273 3.75 25.04 2.94
N ARG A 274 4.32 25.56 4.03
CA ARG A 274 5.75 25.87 4.13
C ARG A 274 6.63 24.64 3.96
N ALA A 275 6.28 23.53 4.62
CA ALA A 275 7.01 22.25 4.53
C ALA A 275 6.85 21.62 3.15
N ILE A 276 5.62 21.66 2.60
CA ILE A 276 5.30 21.15 1.26
C ILE A 276 6.13 21.89 0.20
N LYS A 277 6.08 23.23 0.18
CA LYS A 277 6.84 24.05 -0.78
C LYS A 277 8.34 23.76 -0.72
N ARG A 278 8.90 23.58 0.50
CA ARG A 278 10.30 23.20 0.69
C ARG A 278 10.61 21.80 0.11
N ALA A 279 9.81 20.80 0.44
CA ALA A 279 9.99 19.45 -0.06
C ALA A 279 9.91 19.37 -1.59
N ILE A 280 8.95 20.09 -2.21
CA ILE A 280 8.77 20.12 -3.66
C ILE A 280 9.96 20.79 -4.35
N ARG A 281 10.47 21.94 -3.82
CA ARG A 281 11.68 22.57 -4.36
C ARG A 281 12.91 21.66 -4.32
N CYS A 282 12.94 20.73 -3.39
CA CYS A 282 14.02 19.77 -3.27
C CYS A 282 13.84 18.50 -4.12
N GLY A 283 12.72 18.37 -4.87
CA GLY A 283 12.48 17.25 -5.78
C GLY A 283 11.76 16.04 -5.17
N VAL A 284 11.08 16.20 -4.03
CA VAL A 284 10.25 15.15 -3.43
C VAL A 284 9.10 14.79 -4.37
N ARG A 285 8.86 13.48 -4.60
CA ARG A 285 7.85 12.99 -5.53
C ARG A 285 6.44 12.97 -4.93
N SER A 286 6.29 12.63 -3.66
CA SER A 286 4.97 12.60 -3.03
C SER A 286 4.97 13.24 -1.64
N ILE A 287 3.91 14.00 -1.39
CA ILE A 287 3.61 14.60 -0.10
C ILE A 287 2.56 13.75 0.59
N GLU A 288 2.91 13.26 1.74
CA GLU A 288 2.03 12.48 2.60
C GLU A 288 1.27 13.44 3.52
N HIS A 289 -0.01 13.20 3.70
CA HIS A 289 -0.97 14.02 4.47
C HIS A 289 -1.33 15.33 3.77
N GLY A 290 -0.54 16.37 3.92
CA GLY A 290 -0.76 17.65 3.25
C GLY A 290 -1.97 18.44 3.73
N ASN A 291 -2.50 18.16 4.93
CA ASN A 291 -3.78 18.70 5.43
C ASN A 291 -3.85 20.22 5.48
N LEU A 292 -2.71 20.91 5.67
CA LEU A 292 -2.61 22.37 5.79
C LEU A 292 -1.96 22.99 4.52
N VAL A 293 -2.27 22.42 3.36
CA VAL A 293 -1.84 22.94 2.07
C VAL A 293 -2.55 24.26 1.74
N ASP A 294 -1.82 25.20 1.14
CA ASP A 294 -2.39 26.41 0.51
C ASP A 294 -2.42 26.29 -1.03
N ASP A 295 -3.13 27.21 -1.69
CA ASP A 295 -3.27 27.21 -3.16
C ASP A 295 -1.89 27.29 -3.85
N GLU A 296 -0.94 28.07 -3.31
CA GLU A 296 0.41 28.19 -3.87
C GLU A 296 1.19 26.88 -3.80
N ALA A 297 1.16 26.20 -2.64
CA ALA A 297 1.82 24.90 -2.48
C ALA A 297 1.20 23.84 -3.40
N ALA A 298 -0.13 23.84 -3.54
CA ALA A 298 -0.82 22.91 -4.43
C ALA A 298 -0.46 23.16 -5.91
N LEU A 299 -0.40 24.41 -6.35
CA LEU A 299 0.05 24.75 -7.71
C LEU A 299 1.51 24.30 -7.95
N MET A 300 2.41 24.57 -6.99
CA MET A 300 3.80 24.09 -7.08
C MET A 300 3.88 22.56 -7.18
N MET A 301 3.02 21.83 -6.47
CA MET A 301 2.95 20.36 -6.57
C MET A 301 2.49 19.93 -7.96
N ALA A 302 1.46 20.58 -8.51
CA ALA A 302 0.94 20.29 -9.84
C ALA A 302 1.99 20.53 -10.93
N ASP A 303 2.67 21.69 -10.89
CA ASP A 303 3.74 22.07 -11.83
C ASP A 303 4.93 21.11 -11.77
N ALA A 304 5.27 20.63 -10.57
CA ALA A 304 6.32 19.63 -10.37
C ALA A 304 5.90 18.18 -10.75
N GLY A 305 4.64 17.95 -11.08
CA GLY A 305 4.10 16.60 -11.28
C GLY A 305 4.15 15.72 -10.02
N ALA A 306 4.18 16.33 -8.84
CA ALA A 306 4.21 15.64 -7.57
C ALA A 306 2.81 15.12 -7.19
N PHE A 307 2.79 14.09 -6.35
CA PHE A 307 1.55 13.48 -5.87
C PHE A 307 1.22 13.94 -4.45
N ALA A 308 -0.07 14.03 -4.14
CA ALA A 308 -0.56 14.05 -2.77
C ALA A 308 -1.06 12.66 -2.37
N VAL A 309 -0.78 12.26 -1.14
CA VAL A 309 -1.31 11.04 -0.51
C VAL A 309 -2.01 11.45 0.80
N PRO A 310 -3.20 12.08 0.73
CA PRO A 310 -3.99 12.40 1.90
C PRO A 310 -4.39 11.10 2.62
N THR A 311 -4.38 11.14 3.96
CA THR A 311 -4.66 9.99 4.83
C THR A 311 -5.72 10.39 5.85
N LEU A 312 -6.92 10.74 5.36
CA LEU A 312 -7.94 11.41 6.18
C LEU A 312 -8.49 10.50 7.27
N ILE A 313 -8.66 9.22 6.94
CA ILE A 313 -9.25 8.24 7.87
C ILE A 313 -8.45 8.09 9.17
N THR A 314 -7.12 8.30 9.12
CA THR A 314 -6.33 8.21 10.36
C THR A 314 -6.73 9.27 11.36
N TYR A 315 -7.03 10.50 10.92
CA TYR A 315 -7.45 11.59 11.82
C TYR A 315 -8.84 11.38 12.36
N GLU A 316 -9.77 10.84 11.57
CA GLU A 316 -11.11 10.45 12.06
C GLU A 316 -10.98 9.35 13.11
N ALA A 317 -10.23 8.29 12.84
CA ALA A 317 -10.01 7.19 13.76
C ALA A 317 -9.33 7.65 15.07
N LEU A 318 -8.33 8.53 14.96
CA LEU A 318 -7.62 9.06 16.13
C LEU A 318 -8.49 10.02 16.96
N ALA A 319 -9.36 10.80 16.33
CA ALA A 319 -10.30 11.68 17.04
C ALA A 319 -11.35 10.86 17.80
N GLU A 320 -11.89 9.80 17.18
CA GLU A 320 -12.92 8.96 17.78
C GLU A 320 -12.37 8.00 18.84
N GLU A 321 -11.27 7.31 18.56
CA GLU A 321 -10.77 6.20 19.37
C GLU A 321 -9.45 6.51 20.10
N GLY A 322 -8.73 7.56 19.72
CA GLY A 322 -7.36 7.81 20.18
C GLY A 322 -7.25 7.93 21.70
N LYS A 323 -8.24 8.53 22.36
CA LYS A 323 -8.28 8.62 23.82
C LYS A 323 -8.39 7.24 24.48
N ALA A 324 -9.26 6.38 23.96
CA ALA A 324 -9.44 5.01 24.45
C ALA A 324 -8.21 4.14 24.18
N LEU A 325 -7.50 4.42 23.09
CA LEU A 325 -6.27 3.75 22.68
C LEU A 325 -4.99 4.31 23.35
N GLY A 326 -5.14 5.25 24.27
CA GLY A 326 -4.03 5.75 25.10
C GLY A 326 -3.21 6.89 24.49
N LEU A 327 -3.75 7.62 23.50
CA LEU A 327 -3.05 8.79 22.94
C LEU A 327 -2.91 9.91 23.98
N PRO A 328 -1.72 10.56 24.03
CA PRO A 328 -1.51 11.72 24.90
C PRO A 328 -2.46 12.89 24.57
N LYS A 329 -2.85 13.66 25.58
CA LYS A 329 -3.71 14.85 25.40
C LYS A 329 -3.12 15.84 24.38
N ALA A 330 -1.81 16.02 24.37
CA ALA A 330 -1.12 16.90 23.43
C ALA A 330 -1.31 16.45 21.97
N SER A 331 -1.27 15.13 21.69
CA SER A 331 -1.55 14.56 20.38
C SER A 331 -3.00 14.77 19.96
N LEU A 332 -3.97 14.58 20.88
CA LEU A 332 -5.39 14.82 20.59
C LEU A 332 -5.66 16.27 20.18
N ALA A 333 -5.01 17.25 20.83
CA ALA A 333 -5.15 18.65 20.45
C ALA A 333 -4.58 18.96 19.05
N LYS A 334 -3.48 18.29 18.67
CA LYS A 334 -2.89 18.40 17.32
C LYS A 334 -3.82 17.78 16.25
N ILE A 335 -4.50 16.67 16.57
CA ILE A 335 -5.41 15.96 15.63
C ILE A 335 -6.51 16.90 15.16
N GLU A 336 -7.21 17.58 16.06
CA GLU A 336 -8.31 18.46 15.69
C GLU A 336 -7.90 19.55 14.69
N SER A 337 -6.70 20.12 14.83
CA SER A 337 -6.20 21.16 13.92
C SER A 337 -5.96 20.67 12.50
N VAL A 338 -5.53 19.40 12.32
CA VAL A 338 -5.27 18.84 10.98
C VAL A 338 -6.49 18.15 10.39
N ARG A 339 -7.37 17.59 11.23
CA ARG A 339 -8.61 16.94 10.83
C ARG A 339 -9.56 17.93 10.16
N ALA A 340 -9.78 19.08 10.78
CA ALA A 340 -10.70 20.11 10.29
C ALA A 340 -10.36 20.57 8.87
N GLU A 341 -9.07 20.65 8.53
CA GLU A 341 -8.60 21.09 7.21
C GLU A 341 -8.43 19.92 6.20
N GLY A 342 -8.52 18.67 6.66
CA GLY A 342 -8.25 17.50 5.84
C GLY A 342 -9.17 17.38 4.61
N LEU A 343 -10.48 17.55 4.76
CA LEU A 343 -11.41 17.53 3.63
C LEU A 343 -11.20 18.71 2.67
N ARG A 344 -10.90 19.91 3.20
CA ARG A 344 -10.57 21.09 2.40
C ARG A 344 -9.29 20.88 1.58
N SER A 345 -8.31 20.17 2.12
CA SER A 345 -7.07 19.89 1.38
C SER A 345 -7.33 19.11 0.09
N LEU A 346 -8.31 18.18 0.08
CA LEU A 346 -8.71 17.46 -1.14
C LEU A 346 -9.23 18.42 -2.22
N GLU A 347 -10.08 19.39 -1.84
CA GLU A 347 -10.59 20.41 -2.77
C GLU A 347 -9.45 21.27 -3.34
N THR A 348 -8.52 21.69 -2.48
CA THR A 348 -7.35 22.49 -2.86
C THR A 348 -6.46 21.73 -3.86
N PHE A 349 -6.15 20.45 -3.57
CA PHE A 349 -5.39 19.61 -4.49
C PHE A 349 -6.11 19.39 -5.82
N ALA A 350 -7.42 19.09 -5.78
CA ALA A 350 -8.21 18.86 -6.98
C ALA A 350 -8.29 20.11 -7.86
N LYS A 351 -8.53 21.29 -7.27
CA LYS A 351 -8.59 22.58 -7.96
C LYS A 351 -7.26 22.92 -8.64
N ALA A 352 -6.13 22.63 -8.02
CA ALA A 352 -4.81 22.83 -8.59
C ALA A 352 -4.39 21.77 -9.62
N GLY A 353 -5.14 20.67 -9.77
CA GLY A 353 -4.81 19.57 -10.67
C GLY A 353 -3.74 18.61 -10.15
N VAL A 354 -3.51 18.57 -8.83
CA VAL A 354 -2.56 17.64 -8.21
C VAL A 354 -3.10 16.20 -8.31
N SER A 355 -2.26 15.29 -8.79
CA SER A 355 -2.58 13.86 -8.77
C SER A 355 -2.63 13.34 -7.33
N MET A 356 -3.74 12.71 -6.95
CA MET A 356 -3.92 12.17 -5.61
C MET A 356 -3.93 10.64 -5.63
N ALA A 357 -3.10 10.01 -4.79
CA ALA A 357 -3.16 8.57 -4.55
C ALA A 357 -3.79 8.28 -3.18
N PHE A 358 -4.38 7.09 -3.06
CA PHE A 358 -5.00 6.60 -1.84
C PHE A 358 -3.94 6.30 -0.78
N GLY A 359 -4.21 6.66 0.48
CA GLY A 359 -3.41 6.33 1.64
C GLY A 359 -4.24 6.34 2.90
N SER A 360 -3.97 5.42 3.83
CA SER A 360 -4.76 5.28 5.05
C SER A 360 -4.01 5.66 6.34
N ASP A 361 -2.72 5.37 6.45
CA ASP A 361 -1.85 5.70 7.60
C ASP A 361 -2.42 5.27 8.97
N LEU A 362 -3.06 4.13 9.02
CA LEU A 362 -3.70 3.60 10.22
C LEU A 362 -2.74 2.78 11.06
N LEU A 363 -2.92 2.79 12.39
CA LEU A 363 -2.06 2.15 13.36
C LEU A 363 -2.86 1.22 14.30
N GLY A 364 -2.28 0.11 14.71
CA GLY A 364 -2.88 -0.79 15.68
C GLY A 364 -4.28 -1.24 15.30
N ALA A 365 -5.21 -1.19 16.25
CA ALA A 365 -6.59 -1.62 16.04
C ALA A 365 -7.37 -0.79 15.01
N THR A 366 -6.94 0.45 14.72
CA THR A 366 -7.61 1.31 13.74
C THR A 366 -7.39 0.86 12.30
N GLN A 367 -6.41 -0.02 12.02
CA GLN A 367 -6.14 -0.54 10.67
C GLN A 367 -7.35 -1.22 10.02
N ARG A 368 -8.35 -1.64 10.80
CA ARG A 368 -9.62 -2.15 10.29
C ARG A 368 -10.43 -1.11 9.49
N LEU A 369 -10.15 0.17 9.68
CA LEU A 369 -10.86 1.29 9.03
C LEU A 369 -10.27 1.67 7.66
N GLN A 370 -9.31 0.92 7.14
CA GLN A 370 -8.59 1.22 5.88
C GLN A 370 -9.52 1.59 4.72
N SER A 371 -10.58 0.84 4.51
CA SER A 371 -11.52 1.05 3.42
C SER A 371 -12.46 2.27 3.62
N GLU A 372 -12.57 2.81 4.84
CA GLU A 372 -13.41 3.98 5.11
C GLU A 372 -12.85 5.28 4.50
N GLU A 373 -11.57 5.31 4.15
CA GLU A 373 -10.97 6.40 3.38
C GLU A 373 -11.71 6.64 2.04
N PHE A 374 -12.28 5.60 1.42
CA PHE A 374 -13.09 5.75 0.21
C PHE A 374 -14.30 6.66 0.42
N ARG A 375 -14.98 6.53 1.56
CA ARG A 375 -16.15 7.34 1.89
C ARG A 375 -15.79 8.82 2.04
N LEU A 376 -14.69 9.10 2.74
CA LEU A 376 -14.20 10.47 2.94
C LEU A 376 -13.80 11.11 1.60
N ARG A 377 -13.05 10.41 0.77
CA ARG A 377 -12.65 10.92 -0.56
C ARG A 377 -13.85 11.13 -1.48
N ALA A 378 -14.77 10.17 -1.53
CA ALA A 378 -15.94 10.26 -2.40
C ALA A 378 -16.88 11.40 -2.03
N SER A 379 -16.96 11.79 -0.75
CA SER A 379 -17.79 12.91 -0.30
C SER A 379 -17.33 14.27 -0.87
N VAL A 380 -16.05 14.40 -1.23
CA VAL A 380 -15.46 15.63 -1.78
C VAL A 380 -15.22 15.51 -3.28
N LEU A 381 -14.61 14.40 -3.72
CA LEU A 381 -14.09 14.23 -5.08
C LEU A 381 -15.04 13.45 -6.00
N GLY A 382 -16.09 12.83 -5.43
CA GLY A 382 -16.94 11.87 -6.13
C GLY A 382 -16.34 10.46 -6.22
N THR A 383 -17.18 9.49 -6.56
CA THR A 383 -16.84 8.05 -6.57
C THR A 383 -15.75 7.72 -7.59
N ALA A 384 -15.80 8.32 -8.77
CA ALA A 384 -14.81 8.10 -9.84
C ALA A 384 -13.40 8.44 -9.39
N ALA A 385 -13.18 9.64 -8.84
CA ALA A 385 -11.87 10.07 -8.38
C ALA A 385 -11.38 9.27 -7.15
N ALA A 386 -12.29 8.88 -6.26
CA ALA A 386 -11.96 8.01 -5.13
C ALA A 386 -11.45 6.64 -5.61
N ILE A 387 -12.11 6.01 -6.58
CA ILE A 387 -11.66 4.74 -7.17
C ILE A 387 -10.31 4.91 -7.89
N GLN A 388 -10.18 5.96 -8.73
CA GLN A 388 -8.95 6.24 -9.46
C GLN A 388 -7.76 6.44 -8.52
N SER A 389 -7.97 7.05 -7.34
CA SER A 389 -6.92 7.27 -6.35
C SER A 389 -6.32 5.97 -5.80
N ALA A 390 -7.12 4.91 -5.64
CA ALA A 390 -6.69 3.60 -5.14
C ALA A 390 -6.35 2.60 -6.26
N THR A 391 -6.32 3.03 -7.51
CA THR A 391 -6.06 2.20 -8.67
C THR A 391 -5.03 2.88 -9.60
N TYR A 392 -5.45 3.49 -10.68
CA TYR A 392 -4.56 4.05 -11.70
C TYR A 392 -3.64 5.17 -11.18
N ALA A 393 -4.13 6.10 -10.37
CA ALA A 393 -3.30 7.18 -9.82
C ALA A 393 -2.26 6.63 -8.82
N ALA A 394 -2.65 5.66 -7.98
CA ALA A 394 -1.73 4.97 -7.09
C ALA A 394 -0.66 4.20 -7.88
N ALA A 395 -1.04 3.47 -8.94
CA ALA A 395 -0.10 2.77 -9.80
C ALA A 395 0.93 3.73 -10.45
N LYS A 396 0.50 4.91 -10.90
CA LYS A 396 1.40 5.97 -11.40
C LYS A 396 2.36 6.47 -10.33
N LEU A 397 1.88 6.72 -9.12
CA LEU A 397 2.73 7.15 -8.01
C LEU A 397 3.86 6.16 -7.77
N ILE A 398 3.54 4.86 -7.69
CA ILE A 398 4.52 3.80 -7.44
C ILE A 398 5.29 3.37 -8.69
N ARG A 399 5.10 4.05 -9.83
CA ARG A 399 5.77 3.78 -11.14
C ARG A 399 5.49 2.38 -11.70
N ARG A 400 4.29 1.86 -11.49
CA ARG A 400 3.86 0.53 -11.98
C ARG A 400 2.55 0.58 -12.78
N GLU A 401 2.19 1.71 -13.38
CA GLU A 401 1.00 1.89 -14.21
C GLU A 401 1.00 1.08 -15.52
N HIS A 402 2.15 0.52 -15.89
CA HIS A 402 2.32 -0.37 -17.02
C HIS A 402 1.92 -1.82 -16.73
N GLU A 403 1.61 -2.15 -15.48
CA GLU A 403 1.21 -3.51 -15.08
C GLU A 403 0.17 -3.56 -13.95
N LEU A 404 -0.15 -2.44 -13.29
CA LEU A 404 -1.10 -2.34 -12.18
C LEU A 404 -2.09 -1.18 -12.37
N GLY A 405 -3.17 -1.21 -11.60
CA GLY A 405 -4.11 -0.10 -11.44
C GLY A 405 -5.18 0.04 -12.52
N ASP A 406 -5.19 -0.83 -13.54
CA ASP A 406 -6.27 -0.95 -14.52
C ASP A 406 -6.30 -2.38 -15.09
N ILE A 407 -7.38 -2.73 -15.81
CA ILE A 407 -7.53 -4.03 -16.49
C ILE A 407 -7.21 -3.84 -17.97
N PHE A 408 -6.07 -4.39 -18.40
CA PHE A 408 -5.62 -4.37 -19.81
C PHE A 408 -4.72 -5.58 -20.10
N GLU A 409 -4.55 -5.91 -21.37
CA GLU A 409 -3.70 -7.02 -21.79
C GLU A 409 -2.22 -6.77 -21.44
N GLY A 410 -1.59 -7.73 -20.78
CA GLY A 410 -0.24 -7.66 -20.23
C GLY A 410 -0.19 -7.22 -18.75
N ALA A 411 -1.27 -6.66 -18.20
CA ALA A 411 -1.31 -6.31 -16.78
C ALA A 411 -1.20 -7.55 -15.89
N LEU A 412 -0.70 -7.38 -14.66
CA LEU A 412 -0.77 -8.40 -13.63
C LEU A 412 -2.24 -8.70 -13.30
N ALA A 413 -2.57 -9.96 -13.11
CA ALA A 413 -3.89 -10.39 -12.69
C ALA A 413 -4.08 -10.15 -11.18
N ASP A 414 -3.96 -8.89 -10.79
CA ASP A 414 -4.33 -8.36 -9.48
C ASP A 414 -5.75 -7.82 -9.59
N LEU A 415 -6.73 -8.61 -9.17
CA LEU A 415 -8.15 -8.39 -9.47
C LEU A 415 -9.01 -8.58 -8.23
N ILE A 416 -10.13 -7.86 -8.16
CA ILE A 416 -11.20 -8.11 -7.19
C ILE A 416 -12.54 -8.24 -7.92
N LEU A 417 -13.35 -9.22 -7.50
CA LEU A 417 -14.72 -9.38 -7.97
C LEU A 417 -15.69 -8.88 -6.89
N LEU A 418 -16.51 -7.90 -7.25
CA LEU A 418 -17.41 -7.19 -6.35
C LEU A 418 -18.88 -7.48 -6.65
N LYS A 419 -19.65 -7.75 -5.60
CA LYS A 419 -21.10 -7.63 -5.63
C LYS A 419 -21.48 -6.14 -5.61
N GLY A 420 -22.07 -5.65 -6.70
CA GLY A 420 -22.46 -4.26 -6.81
C GLY A 420 -21.51 -3.41 -7.66
N ASN A 421 -21.89 -2.15 -7.85
CA ASN A 421 -21.17 -1.21 -8.73
C ASN A 421 -20.56 -0.08 -7.91
N PRO A 422 -19.23 -0.04 -7.74
CA PRO A 422 -18.56 0.98 -6.91
C PRO A 422 -18.66 2.41 -7.50
N ILE A 423 -18.94 2.56 -8.80
CA ILE A 423 -19.17 3.89 -9.40
C ILE A 423 -20.51 4.46 -8.94
N GLN A 424 -21.52 3.61 -8.79
CA GLN A 424 -22.84 4.01 -8.32
C GLN A 424 -22.89 4.17 -6.79
N ASP A 425 -22.22 3.27 -6.08
CA ASP A 425 -22.20 3.28 -4.63
C ASP A 425 -20.79 2.89 -4.13
N ILE A 426 -20.04 3.88 -3.67
CA ILE A 426 -18.68 3.67 -3.16
C ILE A 426 -18.65 2.76 -1.92
N ARG A 427 -19.78 2.63 -1.20
CA ARG A 427 -19.86 1.84 0.03
C ARG A 427 -19.59 0.35 -0.20
N VAL A 428 -19.71 -0.14 -1.45
CA VAL A 428 -19.32 -1.53 -1.78
C VAL A 428 -17.82 -1.79 -1.61
N LEU A 429 -17.00 -0.72 -1.55
CA LEU A 429 -15.57 -0.81 -1.26
C LEU A 429 -15.24 -0.56 0.22
N CYS A 430 -16.19 -0.11 1.04
CA CYS A 430 -16.01 0.13 2.47
C CYS A 430 -16.15 -1.17 3.28
N GLY A 431 -15.92 -1.09 4.60
CA GLY A 431 -16.05 -2.23 5.51
C GLY A 431 -14.85 -3.20 5.44
N GLN A 432 -15.10 -4.48 5.71
CA GLN A 432 -14.06 -5.50 5.79
C GLN A 432 -13.98 -6.40 4.55
N GLY A 433 -14.58 -5.95 3.43
CA GLY A 433 -14.61 -6.70 2.18
C GLY A 433 -15.89 -7.54 2.00
N GLU A 434 -16.98 -7.21 2.68
CA GLU A 434 -18.25 -7.95 2.64
C GLU A 434 -18.85 -8.03 1.23
N SER A 435 -18.60 -7.02 0.39
CA SER A 435 -19.03 -7.02 -1.01
C SER A 435 -18.05 -7.70 -1.95
N ILE A 436 -16.86 -8.09 -1.50
CA ILE A 436 -15.85 -8.77 -2.30
C ILE A 436 -16.15 -10.27 -2.31
N ARG A 437 -16.38 -10.84 -3.50
CA ARG A 437 -16.55 -12.29 -3.66
C ARG A 437 -15.23 -13.04 -3.56
N TRP A 438 -14.20 -12.48 -4.19
CA TRP A 438 -12.84 -12.99 -4.12
C TRP A 438 -11.82 -11.91 -4.51
N VAL A 439 -10.59 -12.14 -4.09
CA VAL A 439 -9.42 -11.37 -4.44
C VAL A 439 -8.44 -12.28 -5.19
N MET A 440 -7.84 -11.77 -6.25
CA MET A 440 -6.77 -12.43 -6.98
C MET A 440 -5.52 -11.55 -6.94
N LYS A 441 -4.38 -12.16 -6.62
CA LYS A 441 -3.06 -11.51 -6.69
C LYS A 441 -2.15 -12.34 -7.58
N GLU A 442 -1.64 -11.73 -8.65
CA GLU A 442 -0.76 -12.41 -9.64
C GLU A 442 -1.37 -13.74 -10.14
N GLY A 443 -2.67 -13.73 -10.46
CA GLY A 443 -3.38 -14.91 -10.93
C GLY A 443 -3.73 -15.94 -9.84
N ARG A 444 -3.32 -15.75 -8.60
CA ARG A 444 -3.63 -16.66 -7.48
C ARG A 444 -4.84 -16.17 -6.70
N LEU A 445 -5.87 -16.99 -6.59
CA LEU A 445 -7.03 -16.71 -5.76
C LEU A 445 -6.66 -16.73 -4.27
N ILE A 446 -7.04 -15.67 -3.57
CA ILE A 446 -6.97 -15.62 -2.11
C ILE A 446 -8.28 -16.20 -1.58
N SER A 447 -8.20 -17.35 -0.95
CA SER A 447 -9.40 -18.02 -0.39
C SER A 447 -10.06 -17.14 0.67
N PRO A 448 -11.42 -17.11 0.73
CA PRO A 448 -12.11 -16.50 1.86
C PRO A 448 -11.66 -17.16 3.17
N PRO A 449 -11.77 -16.49 4.33
CA PRO A 449 -11.48 -17.11 5.61
C PRO A 449 -12.35 -18.36 5.75
N GLN A 450 -11.77 -19.45 6.20
CA GLN A 450 -12.55 -20.63 6.62
C GLN A 450 -13.37 -20.18 7.84
N THR A 451 -14.69 -20.10 7.67
CA THR A 451 -15.64 -19.82 8.74
C THR A 451 -15.72 -20.98 9.73
#